data_259875f9ebd245670c87f80853f0ff52
#
_entry.id   259875f9ebd245670c87f80853f0ff52
#
_cell.length_a   1.000
_cell.length_b   1.000
_cell.length_c   1.000
_cell.angle_alpha   90.00
_cell.angle_beta   90.00
_cell.angle_gamma   90.00
#
_symmetry.space_group_name_H-M   'P 1'
#
loop_
_entity.id
_entity.type
_entity.pdbx_description
1 polymer ?
#
loop_
_entity_poly.entity_id
_entity_poly.type
_entity_poly.pdbx_seq_one_letter_code
_entity_poly.pdbx_strand_id
1 'polypeptide(L)'
;MFYLKLAIRNLKNSLGQYGPFMLASLLLFSLTCSTLLILLSPMGEGMSIGAMTLVLGAIVLSIFSLIMERYSYKILLKQRSREFGLYNILGMNKRQVGWIATIELGLIFLGLMVFGIIFSSVFSKFLYLIFVNIINYDKLNLKLTVLPFVLTFVIFALIFFVLDLTALWHIRKSSPLNLFSKQEQGEKEPRGNLILAGLGVGALAYAYYLAVSSKDSAALTVLFRFFWAVLLVIAGTYLFYISFMTWYLKHRRKNKDYFYQPQHFVSTSQMIFRMKQNASGLASITLLAVMALVTIGTTLSLYGNTQSIAYSSYPKNTRISYTTKN
;
A
#
# COMPACT_ATOMS: atom_id res chain seq x y z
N MET A 1 -30.33 -5.87 -16.84
CA MET A 1 -29.84 -4.75 -17.69
C MET A 1 -29.87 -3.39 -17.00
N PHE A 2 -30.88 -3.05 -16.21
CA PHE A 2 -31.03 -1.73 -15.54
C PHE A 2 -29.83 -1.38 -14.65
N TYR A 3 -29.45 -2.24 -13.71
CA TYR A 3 -28.33 -1.99 -12.77
C TYR A 3 -26.98 -1.80 -13.47
N LEU A 4 -26.72 -2.54 -14.55
CA LEU A 4 -25.48 -2.38 -15.33
C LEU A 4 -25.42 -1.02 -16.03
N LYS A 5 -26.53 -0.60 -16.68
CA LYS A 5 -26.61 0.73 -17.31
C LYS A 5 -26.45 1.86 -16.28
N LEU A 6 -27.03 1.69 -15.10
CA LEU A 6 -26.90 2.67 -14.01
C LEU A 6 -25.48 2.73 -13.50
N ALA A 7 -24.82 1.59 -13.27
CA ALA A 7 -23.43 1.51 -12.85
C ALA A 7 -22.47 2.17 -13.84
N ILE A 8 -22.61 1.89 -15.14
CA ILE A 8 -21.78 2.49 -16.20
C ILE A 8 -21.98 4.01 -16.23
N ARG A 9 -23.25 4.49 -16.12
CA ARG A 9 -23.56 5.91 -16.11
C ARG A 9 -22.97 6.61 -14.87
N ASN A 10 -23.05 5.96 -13.71
CA ASN A 10 -22.47 6.47 -12.49
C ASN A 10 -20.94 6.60 -12.61
N LEU A 11 -20.26 5.58 -13.11
CA LEU A 11 -18.80 5.61 -13.33
C LEU A 11 -18.43 6.78 -14.26
N LYS A 12 -19.15 6.95 -15.38
CA LYS A 12 -18.88 8.01 -16.35
C LYS A 12 -19.12 9.42 -15.78
N ASN A 13 -20.18 9.60 -15.00
CA ASN A 13 -20.55 10.91 -14.46
C ASN A 13 -19.75 11.31 -13.22
N SER A 14 -19.21 10.34 -12.47
CA SER A 14 -18.50 10.57 -11.21
C SER A 14 -17.00 10.22 -11.29
N LEU A 15 -16.41 10.32 -12.49
CA LEU A 15 -14.96 10.01 -12.70
C LEU A 15 -14.03 10.76 -11.74
N GLY A 16 -14.37 11.99 -11.35
CA GLY A 16 -13.59 12.75 -10.36
C GLY A 16 -13.54 12.11 -8.97
N GLN A 17 -14.57 11.34 -8.59
CA GLN A 17 -14.61 10.63 -7.30
C GLN A 17 -13.91 9.27 -7.40
N TYR A 18 -14.06 8.55 -8.51
CA TYR A 18 -13.42 7.25 -8.74
C TYR A 18 -11.95 7.36 -9.14
N GLY A 19 -11.55 8.47 -9.79
CA GLY A 19 -10.23 8.65 -10.37
C GLY A 19 -9.07 8.36 -9.41
N PRO A 20 -9.03 8.95 -8.20
CA PRO A 20 -7.97 8.68 -7.24
C PRO A 20 -7.87 7.21 -6.83
N PHE A 21 -9.03 6.53 -6.66
CA PHE A 21 -9.06 5.10 -6.36
C PHE A 21 -8.54 4.27 -7.53
N MET A 22 -9.00 4.53 -8.75
CA MET A 22 -8.58 3.81 -9.96
C MET A 22 -7.08 4.00 -10.24
N LEU A 23 -6.54 5.21 -10.04
CA LEU A 23 -5.11 5.48 -10.21
C LEU A 23 -4.27 4.76 -9.16
N ALA A 24 -4.70 4.77 -7.89
CA ALA A 24 -4.01 4.03 -6.83
C ALA A 24 -3.99 2.53 -7.14
N SER A 25 -5.14 1.95 -7.54
CA SER A 25 -5.25 0.55 -7.93
C SER A 25 -4.35 0.21 -9.12
N LEU A 26 -4.30 1.07 -10.14
CA LEU A 26 -3.46 0.85 -11.32
C LEU A 26 -1.98 0.84 -10.96
N LEU A 27 -1.52 1.79 -10.14
CA LEU A 27 -0.14 1.87 -9.68
C LEU A 27 0.27 0.66 -8.84
N LEU A 28 -0.57 0.28 -7.86
CA LEU A 28 -0.30 -0.88 -6.99
C LEU A 28 -0.32 -2.19 -7.77
N PHE A 29 -1.27 -2.35 -8.70
CA PHE A 29 -1.33 -3.50 -9.61
C PHE A 29 -0.06 -3.60 -10.46
N SER A 30 0.34 -2.49 -11.08
CA SER A 30 1.51 -2.48 -11.97
C SER A 30 2.81 -2.74 -11.22
N LEU A 31 2.99 -2.20 -10.01
CA LEU A 31 4.15 -2.47 -9.16
C LEU A 31 4.21 -3.95 -8.75
N THR A 32 3.09 -4.52 -8.29
CA THR A 32 3.02 -5.93 -7.88
C THR A 32 3.26 -6.86 -9.07
N CYS A 33 2.62 -6.58 -10.22
CA CYS A 33 2.80 -7.35 -11.45
C CYS A 33 4.24 -7.28 -11.96
N SER A 34 4.85 -6.09 -11.99
CA SER A 34 6.24 -5.92 -12.41
C SER A 34 7.22 -6.66 -11.52
N THR A 35 7.00 -6.65 -10.20
CA THR A 35 7.82 -7.41 -9.25
C THR A 35 7.72 -8.91 -9.52
N LEU A 36 6.52 -9.44 -9.76
CA LEU A 36 6.31 -10.84 -10.09
C LEU A 36 6.86 -11.21 -11.48
N LEU A 37 6.80 -10.30 -12.46
CA LEU A 37 7.41 -10.50 -13.79
C LEU A 37 8.94 -10.63 -13.68
N ILE A 38 9.58 -9.80 -12.88
CA ILE A 38 11.02 -9.87 -12.66
C ILE A 38 11.37 -11.16 -11.90
N LEU A 39 10.61 -11.48 -10.85
CA LEU A 39 10.81 -12.69 -10.04
C LEU A 39 10.75 -14.00 -10.85
N LEU A 40 9.76 -14.11 -11.75
CA LEU A 40 9.52 -15.31 -12.55
C LEU A 40 10.27 -15.30 -13.89
N SER A 41 11.09 -14.28 -14.15
CA SER A 41 12.02 -14.28 -15.27
C SER A 41 13.22 -15.17 -14.96
N PRO A 42 13.85 -15.82 -15.98
CA PRO A 42 15.03 -16.66 -15.77
C PRO A 42 16.15 -15.82 -15.13
N MET A 43 16.43 -16.08 -13.87
CA MET A 43 17.57 -15.51 -13.16
C MET A 43 18.76 -16.46 -13.26
N GLY A 44 19.97 -15.91 -13.42
CA GLY A 44 21.20 -16.71 -13.51
C GLY A 44 21.46 -17.53 -12.24
N GLU A 45 22.21 -18.62 -12.37
CA GLU A 45 22.69 -19.42 -11.26
C GLU A 45 23.46 -18.52 -10.29
N GLY A 46 23.08 -18.55 -9.00
CA GLY A 46 23.66 -17.70 -7.95
C GLY A 46 22.79 -16.54 -7.46
N MET A 47 21.64 -16.24 -8.11
CA MET A 47 20.71 -15.18 -7.68
C MET A 47 19.59 -15.65 -6.73
N SER A 48 19.77 -16.78 -6.05
CA SER A 48 18.75 -17.33 -5.12
C SER A 48 18.33 -16.36 -4.01
N ILE A 49 19.27 -15.60 -3.45
CA ILE A 49 18.98 -14.56 -2.44
C ILE A 49 18.19 -13.41 -3.04
N GLY A 50 18.51 -13.00 -4.27
CA GLY A 50 17.75 -11.97 -5.01
C GLY A 50 16.31 -12.40 -5.29
N ALA A 51 16.11 -13.64 -5.73
CA ALA A 51 14.77 -14.21 -5.95
C ALA A 51 13.96 -14.23 -4.63
N MET A 52 14.56 -14.66 -3.53
CA MET A 52 13.90 -14.68 -2.21
C MET A 52 13.55 -13.27 -1.73
N THR A 53 14.40 -12.28 -1.97
CA THR A 53 14.12 -10.88 -1.67
C THR A 53 12.90 -10.38 -2.46
N LEU A 54 12.78 -10.71 -3.74
CA LEU A 54 11.63 -10.35 -4.58
C LEU A 54 10.36 -11.04 -4.13
N VAL A 55 10.41 -12.31 -3.69
CA VAL A 55 9.24 -13.00 -3.11
C VAL A 55 8.74 -12.28 -1.88
N LEU A 56 9.64 -11.99 -0.93
CA LEU A 56 9.27 -11.27 0.30
C LEU A 56 8.78 -9.85 -0.02
N GLY A 57 9.37 -9.17 -0.98
CA GLY A 57 8.92 -7.88 -1.49
C GLY A 57 7.52 -7.94 -2.09
N ALA A 58 7.21 -8.95 -2.89
CA ALA A 58 5.89 -9.16 -3.47
C ALA A 58 4.81 -9.40 -2.40
N ILE A 59 5.15 -10.14 -1.33
CA ILE A 59 4.25 -10.35 -0.20
C ILE A 59 3.98 -9.02 0.52
N VAL A 60 5.02 -8.24 0.82
CA VAL A 60 4.89 -6.92 1.46
C VAL A 60 4.04 -5.97 0.60
N LEU A 61 4.31 -5.92 -0.71
CA LEU A 61 3.53 -5.11 -1.65
C LEU A 61 2.05 -5.54 -1.69
N SER A 62 1.76 -6.83 -1.64
CA SER A 62 0.39 -7.34 -1.63
C SER A 62 -0.36 -6.94 -0.35
N ILE A 63 0.29 -7.05 0.80
CA ILE A 63 -0.26 -6.61 2.09
C ILE A 63 -0.49 -5.09 2.08
N PHE A 64 0.49 -4.32 1.61
CA PHE A 64 0.40 -2.88 1.50
C PHE A 64 -0.72 -2.45 0.53
N SER A 65 -0.84 -3.14 -0.63
CA SER A 65 -1.92 -2.91 -1.59
C SER A 65 -3.29 -3.13 -0.96
N LEU A 66 -3.48 -4.22 -0.20
CA LEU A 66 -4.74 -4.48 0.50
C LEU A 66 -5.11 -3.34 1.45
N ILE A 67 -4.15 -2.83 2.22
CA ILE A 67 -4.38 -1.75 3.20
C ILE A 67 -4.71 -0.44 2.48
N MET A 68 -3.93 -0.08 1.46
CA MET A 68 -4.11 1.13 0.67
C MET A 68 -5.42 1.14 -0.10
N GLU A 69 -5.75 0.04 -0.78
CA GLU A 69 -6.99 -0.13 -1.52
C GLU A 69 -8.20 -0.02 -0.60
N ARG A 70 -8.16 -0.68 0.55
CA ARG A 70 -9.22 -0.60 1.55
C ARG A 70 -9.41 0.83 2.07
N TYR A 71 -8.32 1.57 2.28
CA TYR A 71 -8.38 2.95 2.70
C TYR A 71 -8.97 3.85 1.60
N SER A 72 -8.46 3.76 0.38
CA SER A 72 -8.90 4.54 -0.77
C SER A 72 -10.38 4.28 -1.09
N TYR A 73 -10.78 3.01 -1.08
CA TYR A 73 -12.17 2.61 -1.29
C TYR A 73 -13.12 3.10 -0.19
N LYS A 74 -12.67 3.12 1.07
CA LYS A 74 -13.46 3.67 2.19
C LYS A 74 -13.72 5.17 2.00
N ILE A 75 -12.78 5.92 1.45
CA ILE A 75 -12.97 7.34 1.10
C ILE A 75 -14.02 7.46 0.00
N LEU A 76 -13.90 6.65 -1.05
CA LEU A 76 -14.87 6.61 -2.15
C LEU A 76 -16.28 6.29 -1.65
N LEU A 77 -16.44 5.27 -0.81
CA LEU A 77 -17.74 4.92 -0.19
C LEU A 77 -18.32 6.08 0.64
N LYS A 78 -17.46 6.84 1.34
CA LYS A 78 -17.90 8.01 2.10
C LYS A 78 -18.42 9.13 1.18
N GLN A 79 -17.70 9.40 0.10
CA GLN A 79 -18.11 10.41 -0.90
C GLN A 79 -19.43 10.03 -1.55
N ARG A 80 -19.67 8.75 -1.83
CA ARG A 80 -20.88 8.23 -2.49
C ARG A 80 -22.02 7.90 -1.53
N SER A 81 -21.82 8.06 -0.22
CA SER A 81 -22.87 7.75 0.78
C SER A 81 -24.17 8.48 0.51
N ARG A 82 -24.11 9.74 0.04
CA ARG A 82 -25.28 10.56 -0.30
C ARG A 82 -26.07 9.97 -1.47
N GLU A 83 -25.40 9.50 -2.51
CA GLU A 83 -26.02 8.86 -3.66
C GLU A 83 -26.73 7.56 -3.25
N PHE A 84 -26.08 6.74 -2.42
CA PHE A 84 -26.70 5.52 -1.89
C PHE A 84 -27.92 5.81 -1.00
N GLY A 85 -27.86 6.90 -0.20
CA GLY A 85 -28.99 7.39 0.57
C GLY A 85 -30.15 7.81 -0.32
N LEU A 86 -29.85 8.55 -1.40
CA LEU A 86 -30.86 9.01 -2.37
C LEU A 86 -31.55 7.82 -3.05
N TYR A 87 -30.83 6.80 -3.49
CA TYR A 87 -31.42 5.60 -4.06
C TYR A 87 -32.38 4.90 -3.10
N ASN A 88 -32.06 4.85 -1.81
CA ASN A 88 -32.95 4.29 -0.81
C ASN A 88 -34.22 5.13 -0.61
N ILE A 89 -34.12 6.48 -0.64
CA ILE A 89 -35.26 7.38 -0.54
C ILE A 89 -36.18 7.25 -1.76
N LEU A 90 -35.61 7.03 -2.95
CA LEU A 90 -36.34 6.77 -4.19
C LEU A 90 -36.93 5.35 -4.26
N GLY A 91 -36.88 4.57 -3.17
CA GLY A 91 -37.55 3.27 -3.05
C GLY A 91 -36.68 2.05 -3.37
N MET A 92 -35.40 2.23 -3.61
CA MET A 92 -34.50 1.09 -3.83
C MET A 92 -34.14 0.40 -2.49
N ASN A 93 -34.26 -0.93 -2.45
CA ASN A 93 -33.84 -1.71 -1.29
C ASN A 93 -32.32 -1.71 -1.13
N LYS A 94 -31.82 -1.85 0.10
CA LYS A 94 -30.38 -1.94 0.41
C LYS A 94 -29.65 -3.01 -0.40
N ARG A 95 -30.31 -4.13 -0.71
CA ARG A 95 -29.75 -5.18 -1.56
C ARG A 95 -29.53 -4.71 -2.99
N GLN A 96 -30.47 -3.93 -3.54
CA GLN A 96 -30.36 -3.38 -4.89
C GLN A 96 -29.24 -2.35 -4.98
N VAL A 97 -29.12 -1.47 -3.97
CA VAL A 97 -28.00 -0.51 -3.87
C VAL A 97 -26.68 -1.25 -3.73
N GLY A 98 -26.63 -2.35 -2.96
CA GLY A 98 -25.45 -3.22 -2.84
C GLY A 98 -25.04 -3.80 -4.20
N TRP A 99 -26.02 -4.34 -4.98
CA TRP A 99 -25.74 -4.86 -6.32
C TRP A 99 -25.16 -3.81 -7.27
N ILE A 100 -25.61 -2.56 -7.20
CA ILE A 100 -25.04 -1.46 -7.99
C ILE A 100 -23.58 -1.26 -7.61
N ALA A 101 -23.28 -1.17 -6.31
CA ALA A 101 -21.92 -0.99 -5.83
C ALA A 101 -20.99 -2.16 -6.25
N THR A 102 -21.46 -3.41 -6.15
CA THR A 102 -20.72 -4.61 -6.61
C THR A 102 -20.45 -4.56 -8.12
N ILE A 103 -21.44 -4.20 -8.94
CA ILE A 103 -21.26 -4.09 -10.40
C ILE A 103 -20.28 -2.96 -10.75
N GLU A 104 -20.36 -1.81 -10.09
CA GLU A 104 -19.41 -0.71 -10.29
C GLU A 104 -17.97 -1.13 -9.95
N LEU A 105 -17.79 -1.78 -8.80
CA LEU A 105 -16.48 -2.29 -8.38
C LEU A 105 -15.96 -3.36 -9.35
N GLY A 106 -16.84 -4.24 -9.83
CA GLY A 106 -16.51 -5.25 -10.84
C GLY A 106 -16.08 -4.63 -12.18
N LEU A 107 -16.76 -3.57 -12.64
CA LEU A 107 -16.39 -2.83 -13.85
C LEU A 107 -15.01 -2.14 -13.69
N ILE A 108 -14.74 -1.55 -12.53
CA ILE A 108 -13.43 -0.97 -12.22
C ILE A 108 -12.36 -2.06 -12.25
N PHE A 109 -12.63 -3.22 -11.65
CA PHE A 109 -11.70 -4.35 -11.66
C PHE A 109 -11.40 -4.86 -13.08
N LEU A 110 -12.42 -4.98 -13.94
CA LEU A 110 -12.22 -5.35 -15.33
C LEU A 110 -11.40 -4.31 -16.11
N GLY A 111 -11.69 -3.02 -15.90
CA GLY A 111 -10.88 -1.94 -16.47
C GLY A 111 -9.42 -1.98 -15.96
N LEU A 112 -9.23 -2.21 -14.66
CA LEU A 112 -7.91 -2.38 -14.07
C LEU A 112 -7.14 -3.54 -14.68
N MET A 113 -7.79 -4.67 -14.96
CA MET A 113 -7.15 -5.82 -15.63
C MET A 113 -6.62 -5.44 -17.00
N VAL A 114 -7.44 -4.81 -17.84
CA VAL A 114 -7.03 -4.44 -19.20
C VAL A 114 -5.89 -3.41 -19.18
N PHE A 115 -6.11 -2.28 -18.50
CA PHE A 115 -5.12 -1.21 -18.45
C PHE A 115 -3.89 -1.59 -17.61
N GLY A 116 -4.08 -2.33 -16.53
CA GLY A 116 -3.03 -2.78 -15.64
C GLY A 116 -2.05 -3.74 -16.32
N ILE A 117 -2.53 -4.70 -17.12
CA ILE A 117 -1.67 -5.60 -17.88
C ILE A 117 -0.84 -4.82 -18.91
N ILE A 118 -1.46 -3.91 -19.65
CA ILE A 118 -0.76 -3.10 -20.64
C ILE A 118 0.30 -2.23 -19.93
N PHE A 119 -0.10 -1.51 -18.89
CA PHE A 119 0.79 -0.60 -18.17
C PHE A 119 1.93 -1.36 -17.47
N SER A 120 1.64 -2.48 -16.82
CA SER A 120 2.68 -3.29 -16.15
C SER A 120 3.66 -3.91 -17.14
N SER A 121 3.22 -4.30 -18.33
CA SER A 121 4.11 -4.84 -19.38
C SER A 121 5.12 -3.80 -19.88
N VAL A 122 4.69 -2.55 -20.04
CA VAL A 122 5.57 -1.44 -20.41
C VAL A 122 6.48 -1.06 -19.23
N PHE A 123 5.90 -0.92 -18.05
CA PHE A 123 6.60 -0.50 -16.85
C PHE A 123 7.63 -1.54 -16.38
N SER A 124 7.33 -2.84 -16.51
CA SER A 124 8.30 -3.90 -16.18
C SER A 124 9.52 -3.89 -17.08
N LYS A 125 9.36 -3.59 -18.39
CA LYS A 125 10.51 -3.39 -19.27
C LYS A 125 11.38 -2.21 -18.86
N PHE A 126 10.77 -1.11 -18.45
CA PHE A 126 11.48 0.05 -17.96
C PHE A 126 12.25 -0.25 -16.66
N LEU A 127 11.61 -0.87 -15.69
CA LEU A 127 12.26 -1.31 -14.44
C LEU A 127 13.38 -2.31 -14.71
N TYR A 128 13.16 -3.24 -15.62
CA TYR A 128 14.14 -4.23 -16.03
C TYR A 128 15.39 -3.59 -16.64
N LEU A 129 15.24 -2.60 -17.54
CA LEU A 129 16.36 -1.86 -18.12
C LEU A 129 17.18 -1.13 -17.05
N ILE A 130 16.50 -0.52 -16.06
CA ILE A 130 17.17 0.10 -14.91
C ILE A 130 17.95 -0.97 -14.12
N PHE A 131 17.33 -2.11 -13.85
CA PHE A 131 17.93 -3.19 -13.07
C PHE A 131 19.16 -3.80 -13.77
N VAL A 132 19.09 -4.05 -15.08
CA VAL A 132 20.22 -4.57 -15.89
C VAL A 132 21.37 -3.56 -15.92
N ASN A 133 21.06 -2.28 -16.10
CA ASN A 133 22.09 -1.21 -16.09
C ASN A 133 22.80 -1.08 -14.74
N ILE A 134 22.08 -1.27 -13.62
CA ILE A 134 22.65 -1.18 -12.28
C ILE A 134 23.56 -2.40 -11.99
N ILE A 135 23.13 -3.60 -12.41
CA ILE A 135 23.85 -4.86 -12.12
C ILE A 135 24.95 -5.14 -13.14
N ASN A 136 24.91 -4.46 -14.30
CA ASN A 136 25.86 -4.65 -15.41
C ASN A 136 25.95 -6.13 -15.88
N TYR A 137 24.78 -6.82 -15.97
CA TYR A 137 24.67 -8.24 -16.28
C TYR A 137 23.84 -8.46 -17.54
N ASP A 138 24.53 -8.62 -18.69
CA ASP A 138 23.92 -8.70 -20.03
C ASP A 138 23.12 -9.98 -20.33
N LYS A 139 23.16 -10.97 -19.45
CA LYS A 139 22.52 -12.29 -19.67
C LYS A 139 21.11 -12.42 -19.11
N LEU A 140 20.58 -11.39 -18.48
CA LEU A 140 19.19 -11.39 -18.00
C LEU A 140 18.24 -11.14 -19.16
N ASN A 141 17.30 -12.03 -19.41
CA ASN A 141 16.23 -11.84 -20.38
C ASN A 141 14.87 -11.74 -19.68
N LEU A 142 14.23 -10.58 -19.76
CA LEU A 142 12.86 -10.44 -19.29
C LEU A 142 11.93 -11.26 -20.20
N LYS A 143 11.40 -12.37 -19.71
CA LYS A 143 10.37 -13.15 -20.40
C LYS A 143 9.01 -12.75 -19.86
N LEU A 144 8.17 -12.22 -20.75
CA LEU A 144 6.76 -11.97 -20.45
C LEU A 144 6.01 -13.31 -20.43
N THR A 145 6.03 -13.96 -19.26
CA THR A 145 5.32 -15.21 -19.01
C THR A 145 3.89 -14.91 -18.56
N VAL A 146 2.95 -15.81 -18.80
CA VAL A 146 1.54 -15.63 -18.40
C VAL A 146 1.35 -15.74 -16.87
N LEU A 147 2.16 -16.56 -16.22
CA LEU A 147 2.03 -16.88 -14.79
C LEU A 147 2.04 -15.63 -13.85
N PRO A 148 2.94 -14.64 -14.01
CA PRO A 148 2.90 -13.42 -13.19
C PRO A 148 1.58 -12.65 -13.29
N PHE A 149 1.00 -12.57 -14.50
CA PHE A 149 -0.29 -11.91 -14.72
C PHE A 149 -1.43 -12.66 -14.02
N VAL A 150 -1.43 -13.99 -14.08
CA VAL A 150 -2.43 -14.82 -13.38
C VAL A 150 -2.30 -14.66 -11.86
N LEU A 151 -1.08 -14.69 -11.31
CA LEU A 151 -0.86 -14.49 -9.89
C LEU A 151 -1.31 -13.11 -9.43
N THR A 152 -0.97 -12.06 -10.17
CA THR A 152 -1.42 -10.68 -9.88
C THR A 152 -2.94 -10.57 -9.96
N PHE A 153 -3.57 -11.21 -10.98
CA PHE A 153 -5.01 -11.27 -11.09
C PHE A 153 -5.65 -11.89 -9.85
N VAL A 154 -5.14 -13.02 -9.38
CA VAL A 154 -5.66 -13.71 -8.18
C VAL A 154 -5.51 -12.84 -6.93
N ILE A 155 -4.35 -12.20 -6.73
CA ILE A 155 -4.11 -11.30 -5.59
C ILE A 155 -5.10 -10.14 -5.61
N PHE A 156 -5.25 -9.45 -6.74
CA PHE A 156 -6.15 -8.31 -6.84
C PHE A 156 -7.63 -8.72 -6.84
N ALA A 157 -7.99 -9.89 -7.37
CA ALA A 157 -9.34 -10.44 -7.23
C ALA A 157 -9.71 -10.66 -5.76
N LEU A 158 -8.79 -11.19 -4.95
CA LEU A 158 -8.99 -11.34 -3.49
C LEU A 158 -9.12 -9.97 -2.81
N ILE A 159 -8.27 -9.01 -3.17
CA ILE A 159 -8.36 -7.63 -2.62
C ILE A 159 -9.73 -7.03 -2.95
N PHE A 160 -10.15 -7.03 -4.21
CA PHE A 160 -11.43 -6.47 -4.66
C PHE A 160 -12.62 -7.19 -4.04
N PHE A 161 -12.52 -8.49 -3.83
CA PHE A 161 -13.52 -9.26 -3.08
C PHE A 161 -13.66 -8.76 -1.63
N VAL A 162 -12.56 -8.51 -0.94
CA VAL A 162 -12.57 -7.92 0.42
C VAL A 162 -13.17 -6.51 0.41
N LEU A 163 -12.90 -5.71 -0.63
CA LEU A 163 -13.49 -4.39 -0.80
C LEU A 163 -15.01 -4.47 -0.98
N ASP A 164 -15.49 -5.39 -1.80
CA ASP A 164 -16.93 -5.62 -2.04
C ASP A 164 -17.65 -6.02 -0.76
N LEU A 165 -17.10 -6.98 -0.01
CA LEU A 165 -17.63 -7.35 1.32
C LEU A 165 -17.71 -6.14 2.26
N THR A 166 -16.70 -5.27 2.22
CA THR A 166 -16.67 -4.05 3.04
C THR A 166 -17.79 -3.08 2.62
N ALA A 167 -18.03 -2.91 1.31
CA ALA A 167 -19.11 -2.08 0.76
C ALA A 167 -20.49 -2.61 1.16
N LEU A 168 -20.73 -3.89 0.94
CA LEU A 168 -22.00 -4.55 1.27
C LEU A 168 -22.31 -4.44 2.77
N TRP A 169 -21.30 -4.66 3.62
CA TRP A 169 -21.46 -4.51 5.07
C TRP A 169 -21.79 -3.06 5.46
N HIS A 170 -21.10 -2.08 4.83
CA HIS A 170 -21.31 -0.66 5.07
C HIS A 170 -22.74 -0.23 4.68
N ILE A 171 -23.23 -0.64 3.50
CA ILE A 171 -24.57 -0.33 3.01
C ILE A 171 -25.64 -0.99 3.89
N ARG A 172 -25.47 -2.26 4.26
CA ARG A 172 -26.42 -2.99 5.10
C ARG A 172 -26.59 -2.37 6.48
N LYS A 173 -25.46 -1.95 7.11
CA LYS A 173 -25.45 -1.41 8.48
C LYS A 173 -25.91 0.04 8.57
N SER A 174 -25.85 0.80 7.49
CA SER A 174 -26.24 2.21 7.48
C SER A 174 -27.75 2.38 7.29
N SER A 175 -28.39 3.27 8.07
CA SER A 175 -29.78 3.67 7.79
C SER A 175 -29.82 4.66 6.62
N PRO A 176 -30.91 4.69 5.82
CA PRO A 176 -31.04 5.62 4.69
C PRO A 176 -30.84 7.10 5.07
N LEU A 177 -31.44 7.52 6.18
CA LEU A 177 -31.28 8.87 6.72
C LEU A 177 -29.83 9.16 7.14
N ASN A 178 -29.18 8.20 7.80
CA ASN A 178 -27.78 8.35 8.20
C ASN A 178 -26.81 8.38 7.01
N LEU A 179 -27.14 7.71 5.89
CA LEU A 179 -26.34 7.79 4.67
C LEU A 179 -26.43 9.18 4.04
N PHE A 180 -27.62 9.77 4.06
CA PHE A 180 -27.85 11.09 3.50
C PHE A 180 -27.22 12.21 4.35
N SER A 181 -27.33 12.14 5.67
CA SER A 181 -26.84 13.18 6.59
C SER A 181 -25.39 12.99 7.07
N LYS A 182 -24.76 11.88 6.76
CA LYS A 182 -23.37 11.59 7.22
C LYS A 182 -22.33 12.63 6.78
N GLN A 183 -22.60 13.37 5.72
CA GLN A 183 -21.71 14.42 5.23
C GLN A 183 -21.82 15.70 6.08
N GLU A 184 -22.97 15.92 6.73
CA GLU A 184 -23.29 17.12 7.52
C GLU A 184 -23.13 16.89 9.04
N GLN A 185 -23.21 15.64 9.50
CA GLN A 185 -23.00 15.32 10.91
C GLN A 185 -21.52 15.46 11.27
N GLY A 186 -21.24 16.40 12.16
CA GLY A 186 -19.93 16.56 12.79
C GLY A 186 -19.44 15.19 13.34
N GLU A 187 -18.22 14.83 13.00
CA GLU A 187 -17.68 13.54 13.45
C GLU A 187 -17.44 13.56 14.96
N LYS A 188 -17.89 12.49 15.64
CA LYS A 188 -17.54 12.28 17.06
C LYS A 188 -16.02 12.23 17.22
N GLU A 189 -15.50 12.88 18.27
CA GLU A 189 -14.06 12.87 18.55
C GLU A 189 -13.48 11.45 18.59
N PRO A 190 -12.29 11.22 18.01
CA PRO A 190 -11.64 9.91 18.07
C PRO A 190 -11.28 9.56 19.52
N ARG A 191 -11.43 8.30 19.89
CA ARG A 191 -10.96 7.79 21.19
C ARG A 191 -9.48 7.39 21.05
N GLY A 192 -8.57 8.17 21.63
CA GLY A 192 -7.16 7.78 21.78
C GLY A 192 -7.05 6.61 22.77
N ASN A 193 -6.58 5.47 22.34
CA ASN A 193 -6.30 4.34 23.23
C ASN A 193 -4.80 4.30 23.54
N LEU A 194 -4.45 4.50 24.82
CA LEU A 194 -3.05 4.53 25.28
C LEU A 194 -2.33 3.20 25.03
N ILE A 195 -3.02 2.08 25.18
CA ILE A 195 -2.45 0.74 24.94
C ILE A 195 -2.05 0.59 23.47
N LEU A 196 -2.95 0.95 22.54
CA LEU A 196 -2.67 0.89 21.11
C LEU A 196 -1.58 1.91 20.69
N ALA A 197 -1.51 3.06 21.38
CA ALA A 197 -0.45 4.04 21.18
C ALA A 197 0.90 3.46 21.60
N GLY A 198 0.98 2.84 22.77
CA GLY A 198 2.18 2.17 23.26
C GLY A 198 2.62 1.01 22.36
N LEU A 199 1.67 0.19 21.90
CA LEU A 199 1.95 -0.88 20.93
C LEU A 199 2.49 -0.33 19.60
N GLY A 200 1.96 0.78 19.10
CA GLY A 200 2.43 1.41 17.86
C GLY A 200 3.87 1.90 17.97
N VAL A 201 4.20 2.64 19.04
CA VAL A 201 5.57 3.11 19.30
C VAL A 201 6.52 1.94 19.57
N GLY A 202 6.09 0.95 20.36
CA GLY A 202 6.87 -0.25 20.65
C GLY A 202 7.18 -1.08 19.40
N ALA A 203 6.20 -1.24 18.50
CA ALA A 203 6.39 -1.93 17.23
C ALA A 203 7.41 -1.22 16.34
N LEU A 204 7.36 0.13 16.25
CA LEU A 204 8.35 0.91 15.52
C LEU A 204 9.75 0.77 16.14
N ALA A 205 9.88 0.94 17.45
CA ALA A 205 11.16 0.80 18.14
C ALA A 205 11.77 -0.59 17.94
N TYR A 206 10.95 -1.65 18.05
CA TYR A 206 11.41 -3.02 17.83
C TYR A 206 11.77 -3.29 16.37
N ALA A 207 11.03 -2.73 15.41
CA ALA A 207 11.37 -2.82 14.00
C ALA A 207 12.75 -2.20 13.67
N TYR A 208 13.02 -1.01 14.21
CA TYR A 208 14.33 -0.36 14.06
C TYR A 208 15.44 -1.16 14.76
N TYR A 209 15.17 -1.71 15.94
CA TYR A 209 16.12 -2.60 16.62
C TYR A 209 16.47 -3.81 15.76
N LEU A 210 15.47 -4.49 15.16
CA LEU A 210 15.71 -5.63 14.27
C LEU A 210 16.54 -5.23 13.04
N ALA A 211 16.31 -4.05 12.47
CA ALA A 211 17.06 -3.57 11.31
C ALA A 211 18.53 -3.29 11.64
N VAL A 212 18.80 -2.64 12.79
CA VAL A 212 20.17 -2.26 13.20
C VAL A 212 20.97 -3.46 13.74
N SER A 213 20.30 -4.39 14.46
CA SER A 213 20.94 -5.57 15.08
C SER A 213 21.37 -6.65 14.07
N SER A 214 21.26 -6.42 12.77
CA SER A 214 21.50 -7.43 11.73
C SER A 214 22.93 -7.45 11.21
N LYS A 215 23.86 -6.64 11.73
CA LYS A 215 25.20 -6.39 11.18
C LYS A 215 26.07 -7.65 11.03
N ASP A 216 25.97 -8.58 11.98
CA ASP A 216 26.87 -9.77 12.05
C ASP A 216 26.14 -11.09 11.72
N SER A 217 24.95 -11.01 11.10
CA SER A 217 24.11 -12.19 10.85
C SER A 217 24.28 -12.71 9.42
N ALA A 218 24.03 -14.02 9.22
CA ALA A 218 23.99 -14.62 7.88
C ALA A 218 22.96 -13.93 6.97
N ALA A 219 23.23 -13.82 5.68
CA ALA A 219 22.41 -13.09 4.71
C ALA A 219 20.91 -13.47 4.74
N LEU A 220 20.61 -14.76 4.87
CA LEU A 220 19.22 -15.24 5.00
C LEU A 220 18.54 -14.75 6.28
N THR A 221 19.27 -14.75 7.41
CA THR A 221 18.74 -14.25 8.68
C THR A 221 18.46 -12.76 8.62
N VAL A 222 19.34 -11.98 7.99
CA VAL A 222 19.15 -10.54 7.75
C VAL A 222 17.89 -10.30 6.94
N LEU A 223 17.68 -11.07 5.88
CA LEU A 223 16.55 -10.96 4.99
C LEU A 223 15.21 -11.20 5.72
N PHE A 224 15.11 -12.26 6.53
CA PHE A 224 13.91 -12.53 7.33
C PHE A 224 13.69 -11.49 8.42
N ARG A 225 14.73 -11.03 9.11
CA ARG A 225 14.64 -9.95 10.10
C ARG A 225 14.13 -8.67 9.46
N PHE A 226 14.66 -8.33 8.27
CA PHE A 226 14.23 -7.15 7.52
C PHE A 226 12.76 -7.26 7.09
N PHE A 227 12.32 -8.42 6.62
CA PHE A 227 10.93 -8.67 6.28
C PHE A 227 9.97 -8.42 7.45
N TRP A 228 10.28 -9.00 8.63
CA TRP A 228 9.48 -8.75 9.83
C TRP A 228 9.56 -7.30 10.28
N ALA A 229 10.71 -6.65 10.16
CA ALA A 229 10.87 -5.24 10.48
C ALA A 229 9.95 -4.37 9.60
N VAL A 230 9.88 -4.63 8.29
CA VAL A 230 9.01 -3.90 7.37
C VAL A 230 7.53 -4.07 7.73
N LEU A 231 7.08 -5.29 8.03
CA LEU A 231 5.70 -5.53 8.47
C LEU A 231 5.36 -4.80 9.78
N LEU A 232 6.30 -4.79 10.72
CA LEU A 232 6.16 -4.05 11.98
C LEU A 232 6.15 -2.54 11.76
N VAL A 233 6.97 -2.02 10.83
CA VAL A 233 6.93 -0.59 10.45
C VAL A 233 5.58 -0.23 9.85
N ILE A 234 5.03 -1.05 8.95
CA ILE A 234 3.70 -0.81 8.39
C ILE A 234 2.66 -0.77 9.50
N ALA A 235 2.56 -1.82 10.30
CA ALA A 235 1.57 -1.89 11.40
C ALA A 235 1.79 -0.78 12.43
N GLY A 236 3.03 -0.53 12.85
CA GLY A 236 3.40 0.49 13.82
C GLY A 236 3.08 1.90 13.34
N THR A 237 3.32 2.21 12.07
CA THR A 237 3.00 3.53 11.49
C THR A 237 1.50 3.78 11.48
N TYR A 238 0.68 2.80 11.09
CA TYR A 238 -0.78 2.94 11.17
C TYR A 238 -1.27 3.13 12.61
N LEU A 239 -0.78 2.33 13.56
CA LEU A 239 -1.12 2.48 14.98
C LEU A 239 -0.65 3.81 15.55
N PHE A 240 0.53 4.29 15.16
CA PHE A 240 1.07 5.58 15.55
C PHE A 240 0.14 6.72 15.14
N TYR A 241 -0.24 6.81 13.88
CA TYR A 241 -1.14 7.88 13.42
C TYR A 241 -2.54 7.77 14.00
N ILE A 242 -3.11 6.56 14.09
CA ILE A 242 -4.48 6.36 14.57
C ILE A 242 -4.60 6.58 16.08
N SER A 243 -3.64 6.09 16.87
CA SER A 243 -3.76 6.06 18.33
C SER A 243 -2.86 7.05 19.05
N PHE A 244 -1.54 7.04 18.75
CA PHE A 244 -0.58 7.88 19.44
C PHE A 244 -0.81 9.38 19.15
N MET A 245 -0.93 9.76 17.88
CA MET A 245 -1.16 11.17 17.53
C MET A 245 -2.49 11.67 18.08
N THR A 246 -3.54 10.85 18.08
CA THR A 246 -4.83 11.21 18.68
C THR A 246 -4.71 11.38 20.19
N TRP A 247 -4.01 10.48 20.88
CA TRP A 247 -3.76 10.56 22.31
C TRP A 247 -2.92 11.80 22.66
N TYR A 248 -1.83 12.02 21.92
CA TYR A 248 -0.93 13.15 22.12
C TYR A 248 -1.66 14.50 21.99
N LEU A 249 -2.44 14.69 20.91
CA LEU A 249 -3.20 15.91 20.69
C LEU A 249 -4.24 16.15 21.80
N LYS A 250 -4.91 15.10 22.27
CA LYS A 250 -5.84 15.18 23.39
C LYS A 250 -5.14 15.50 24.72
N HIS A 251 -3.95 14.96 24.93
CA HIS A 251 -3.15 15.28 26.10
C HIS A 251 -2.72 16.76 26.10
N ARG A 252 -2.26 17.26 24.95
CA ARG A 252 -1.91 18.67 24.76
C ARG A 252 -3.12 19.61 24.97
N ARG A 253 -4.31 19.20 24.55
CA ARG A 253 -5.55 19.96 24.77
C ARG A 253 -5.91 20.10 26.25
N LYS A 254 -5.50 19.17 27.11
CA LYS A 254 -5.74 19.26 28.57
C LYS A 254 -4.93 20.37 29.24
N ASN A 255 -3.81 20.74 28.68
CA ASN A 255 -3.02 21.86 29.17
C ASN A 255 -3.66 23.18 28.74
N LYS A 256 -4.30 23.88 29.67
CA LYS A 256 -5.07 25.10 29.42
C LYS A 256 -4.19 26.26 28.93
N ASP A 257 -2.99 26.41 29.47
CA ASP A 257 -2.07 27.50 29.12
C ASP A 257 -1.58 27.40 27.68
N TYR A 258 -1.44 26.17 27.17
CA TYR A 258 -1.10 25.90 25.76
C TYR A 258 -2.32 26.04 24.84
N PHE A 259 -3.45 25.46 25.26
CA PHE A 259 -4.62 25.32 24.40
C PHE A 259 -5.34 26.64 24.12
N TYR A 260 -5.43 27.54 25.11
CA TYR A 260 -6.13 28.82 24.96
C TYR A 260 -5.34 29.91 24.20
N GLN A 261 -4.12 29.64 23.77
CA GLN A 261 -3.42 30.51 22.83
C GLN A 261 -4.12 30.46 21.46
N PRO A 262 -4.44 31.60 20.82
CA PRO A 262 -5.23 31.63 19.57
C PRO A 262 -4.67 30.75 18.45
N GLN A 263 -3.33 30.70 18.33
CA GLN A 263 -2.63 29.91 17.32
C GLN A 263 -2.78 28.38 17.56
N HIS A 264 -2.82 27.95 18.82
CA HIS A 264 -2.87 26.54 19.20
C HIS A 264 -4.29 26.00 19.30
N PHE A 265 -5.25 26.85 19.63
CA PHE A 265 -6.66 26.48 19.75
C PHE A 265 -7.23 25.93 18.42
N VAL A 266 -7.07 26.72 17.35
CA VAL A 266 -7.60 26.37 16.03
C VAL A 266 -6.84 25.15 15.45
N SER A 267 -5.50 25.18 15.50
CA SER A 267 -4.68 24.12 14.92
C SER A 267 -4.88 22.77 15.62
N THR A 268 -4.87 22.75 16.97
CA THR A 268 -5.05 21.51 17.75
C THR A 268 -6.46 20.93 17.56
N SER A 269 -7.48 21.78 17.59
CA SER A 269 -8.87 21.33 17.38
C SER A 269 -9.08 20.75 15.99
N GLN A 270 -8.65 21.45 14.95
CA GLN A 270 -8.75 20.96 13.57
C GLN A 270 -7.97 19.66 13.37
N MET A 271 -6.76 19.55 13.97
CA MET A 271 -5.92 18.38 13.81
C MET A 271 -6.55 17.13 14.47
N ILE A 272 -7.19 17.25 15.64
CA ILE A 272 -7.91 16.13 16.28
C ILE A 272 -8.98 15.55 15.36
N PHE A 273 -9.78 16.40 14.70
CA PHE A 273 -10.81 15.93 13.76
C PHE A 273 -10.20 15.37 12.48
N ARG A 274 -9.15 16.00 11.94
CA ARG A 274 -8.43 15.49 10.76
C ARG A 274 -7.77 14.14 11.01
N MET A 275 -7.21 13.91 12.21
CA MET A 275 -6.61 12.60 12.56
C MET A 275 -7.63 11.48 12.48
N LYS A 276 -8.88 11.70 12.88
CA LYS A 276 -9.91 10.68 12.75
C LYS A 276 -10.22 10.30 11.31
N GLN A 277 -10.25 11.29 10.41
CA GLN A 277 -10.59 11.07 9.00
C GLN A 277 -9.40 10.54 8.19
N ASN A 278 -8.24 11.13 8.40
CA ASN A 278 -7.09 11.02 7.50
C ASN A 278 -5.88 10.30 8.10
N ALA A 279 -5.96 9.80 9.35
CA ALA A 279 -4.82 9.11 9.98
C ALA A 279 -4.28 7.96 9.12
N SER A 280 -5.17 7.14 8.56
CA SER A 280 -4.74 6.07 7.65
C SER A 280 -4.11 6.59 6.36
N GLY A 281 -4.61 7.71 5.81
CA GLY A 281 -4.02 8.35 4.64
C GLY A 281 -2.65 8.94 4.92
N LEU A 282 -2.50 9.63 6.05
CA LEU A 282 -1.21 10.14 6.49
C LEU A 282 -0.20 9.01 6.73
N ALA A 283 -0.63 7.91 7.36
CA ALA A 283 0.20 6.72 7.52
C ALA A 283 0.65 6.15 6.17
N SER A 284 -0.26 6.03 5.20
CA SER A 284 0.05 5.53 3.86
C SER A 284 1.02 6.44 3.11
N ILE A 285 0.81 7.76 3.13
CA ILE A 285 1.71 8.74 2.50
C ILE A 285 3.09 8.69 3.16
N THR A 286 3.14 8.63 4.49
CA THR A 286 4.41 8.50 5.23
C THR A 286 5.14 7.22 4.86
N LEU A 287 4.45 6.08 4.78
CA LEU A 287 5.06 4.81 4.36
C LEU A 287 5.61 4.88 2.95
N LEU A 288 4.84 5.43 1.98
CA LEU A 288 5.31 5.62 0.61
C LEU A 288 6.55 6.52 0.55
N ALA A 289 6.55 7.63 1.28
CA ALA A 289 7.68 8.55 1.34
C ALA A 289 8.92 7.86 1.96
N VAL A 290 8.76 7.14 3.06
CA VAL A 290 9.84 6.40 3.71
C VAL A 290 10.37 5.30 2.79
N MET A 291 9.50 4.52 2.14
CA MET A 291 9.92 3.49 1.18
C MET A 291 10.71 4.10 0.01
N ALA A 292 10.26 5.22 -0.55
CA ALA A 292 10.98 5.92 -1.62
C ALA A 292 12.36 6.41 -1.14
N LEU A 293 12.44 7.07 0.01
CA LEU A 293 13.70 7.56 0.58
C LEU A 293 14.67 6.43 0.91
N VAL A 294 14.18 5.34 1.50
CA VAL A 294 15.02 4.16 1.80
C VAL A 294 15.53 3.53 0.51
N THR A 295 14.68 3.40 -0.51
CA THR A 295 15.09 2.84 -1.81
C THR A 295 16.15 3.71 -2.49
N ILE A 296 15.95 5.02 -2.54
CA ILE A 296 16.93 5.95 -3.11
C ILE A 296 18.23 5.91 -2.30
N GLY A 297 18.14 6.00 -0.96
CA GLY A 297 19.31 6.01 -0.09
C GLY A 297 20.12 4.72 -0.17
N THR A 298 19.47 3.56 -0.18
CA THR A 298 20.17 2.25 -0.34
C THR A 298 20.78 2.11 -1.72
N THR A 299 20.09 2.53 -2.78
CA THR A 299 20.63 2.46 -4.16
C THR A 299 21.85 3.36 -4.31
N LEU A 300 21.80 4.60 -3.81
CA LEU A 300 22.93 5.52 -3.83
C LEU A 300 24.11 5.00 -2.99
N SER A 301 23.83 4.43 -1.82
CA SER A 301 24.85 3.84 -0.95
C SER A 301 25.53 2.64 -1.61
N LEU A 302 24.77 1.74 -2.24
CA LEU A 302 25.33 0.60 -2.98
C LEU A 302 26.18 1.08 -4.16
N TYR A 303 25.67 2.03 -4.93
CA TYR A 303 26.40 2.60 -6.07
C TYR A 303 27.71 3.27 -5.62
N GLY A 304 27.66 4.10 -4.59
CA GLY A 304 28.86 4.78 -4.06
C GLY A 304 29.91 3.83 -3.45
N ASN A 305 29.48 2.68 -2.92
CA ASN A 305 30.36 1.68 -2.31
C ASN A 305 30.72 0.50 -3.23
N THR A 306 30.34 0.52 -4.50
CA THR A 306 30.56 -0.59 -5.45
C THR A 306 32.04 -0.98 -5.54
N GLN A 307 32.95 0.00 -5.60
CA GLN A 307 34.38 -0.24 -5.64
C GLN A 307 34.91 -0.88 -4.34
N SER A 308 34.49 -0.37 -3.19
CA SER A 308 34.95 -0.92 -1.90
C SER A 308 34.42 -2.34 -1.66
N ILE A 309 33.18 -2.64 -2.09
CA ILE A 309 32.60 -3.97 -2.05
C ILE A 309 33.35 -4.93 -2.99
N ALA A 310 33.68 -4.47 -4.20
CA ALA A 310 34.47 -5.24 -5.14
C ALA A 310 35.87 -5.55 -4.59
N TYR A 311 36.56 -4.57 -4.00
CA TYR A 311 37.86 -4.78 -3.37
C TYR A 311 37.82 -5.68 -2.13
N SER A 312 36.76 -5.61 -1.32
CA SER A 312 36.60 -6.49 -0.16
C SER A 312 36.30 -7.94 -0.55
N SER A 313 35.55 -8.12 -1.66
CA SER A 313 35.22 -9.46 -2.18
C SER A 313 36.36 -10.08 -3.00
N TYR A 314 37.15 -9.25 -3.66
CA TYR A 314 38.25 -9.65 -4.54
C TYR A 314 39.46 -8.75 -4.31
N PRO A 315 40.26 -8.98 -3.25
CA PRO A 315 41.40 -8.13 -2.89
C PRO A 315 42.58 -8.21 -3.88
N LYS A 316 42.54 -9.13 -4.87
CA LYS A 316 43.56 -9.26 -5.92
C LYS A 316 42.94 -9.05 -7.31
N ASN A 317 43.67 -8.36 -8.18
CA ASN A 317 43.24 -8.00 -9.53
C ASN A 317 43.08 -9.20 -10.49
N THR A 318 43.46 -10.42 -10.10
CA THR A 318 43.39 -11.61 -10.94
C THR A 318 42.84 -12.79 -10.13
N ARG A 319 41.80 -13.44 -10.62
CA ARG A 319 41.25 -14.70 -10.09
C ARG A 319 41.48 -15.80 -11.12
N ILE A 320 42.22 -16.81 -10.78
CA ILE A 320 42.41 -18.02 -11.59
C ILE A 320 41.52 -19.11 -10.99
N SER A 321 40.55 -19.58 -11.72
CA SER A 321 39.67 -20.70 -11.33
C SER A 321 40.03 -21.93 -12.18
N TYR A 322 40.39 -23.01 -11.54
CA TYR A 322 40.61 -24.30 -12.20
C TYR A 322 39.38 -25.18 -12.00
N THR A 323 38.81 -25.66 -13.09
CA THR A 323 37.81 -26.72 -13.06
C THR A 323 38.51 -28.06 -13.25
N THR A 324 38.68 -28.82 -12.19
CA THR A 324 39.15 -30.22 -12.29
C THR A 324 37.97 -31.05 -12.83
N LYS A 325 38.08 -31.55 -14.04
CA LYS A 325 37.24 -32.65 -14.54
C LYS A 325 37.64 -33.92 -13.83
N ASN A 326 36.78 -34.44 -12.94
CA ASN A 326 36.78 -35.86 -12.57
C ASN A 326 35.92 -36.61 -13.55
#